data_5f7a21b53350e9c0d727b09330f511a8
#
_entry.id   5f7a21b53350e9c0d727b09330f511a8
#
_cell.length_a   1.000
_cell.length_b   1.000
_cell.length_c   1.000
_cell.angle_alpha   90.00
_cell.angle_beta   90.00
_cell.angle_gamma   90.00
#
_symmetry.space_group_name_H-M   'P 1'
#
loop_
_entity.id
_entity.type
_entity.pdbx_description
1 polymer ?
#
loop_
_entity_poly.entity_id
_entity_poly.type
_entity_poly.pdbx_seq_one_letter_code
_entity_poly.pdbx_strand_id
1 'polypeptide(L)'
;MGRRMAGSPDQVQMAADEQPNEKRSVDALAVASAASHDLVGDISAARMAISLASSAEVGTDKSVALLADAGDLLEVAQEQARATFDLLAASVGDPAATNLHRVDELLADAGIEVHLPNETEAWTSMNPLIFTSAFKSVRTVLRLPDGCPASVSSQRDMWRITIEVPVDAKGGRLLNSVCELARAAGGQWGIQGPVFRAEVPRCDPPEGP
;
A
#
# COMPACT_ATOMS: atom_id res chain seq x y z
N MET A 1 -26.54 16.11 52.71
CA MET A 1 -25.15 15.56 52.65
C MET A 1 -25.07 14.56 51.49
N GLY A 2 -24.64 15.00 50.33
CA GLY A 2 -24.53 14.18 49.12
C GLY A 2 -23.05 13.83 48.87
N ARG A 3 -22.73 12.55 48.95
CA ARG A 3 -21.40 12.01 48.56
C ARG A 3 -21.33 11.96 47.03
N ARG A 4 -20.47 12.80 46.43
CA ARG A 4 -20.00 12.61 45.05
C ARG A 4 -18.99 11.44 45.04
N MET A 5 -19.33 10.38 44.31
CA MET A 5 -18.37 9.34 43.95
C MET A 5 -17.46 9.91 42.87
N ALA A 6 -16.18 10.06 43.18
CA ALA A 6 -15.15 10.37 42.21
C ALA A 6 -14.88 9.08 41.39
N GLY A 7 -15.17 9.13 40.08
CA GLY A 7 -14.80 8.07 39.17
C GLY A 7 -13.27 7.97 39.11
N SER A 8 -12.76 6.74 39.15
CA SER A 8 -11.32 6.44 39.13
C SER A 8 -10.70 6.90 37.81
N PRO A 9 -9.58 7.63 37.82
CA PRO A 9 -8.91 8.10 36.58
C PRO A 9 -8.42 6.96 35.68
N ASP A 10 -8.25 5.75 36.19
CA ASP A 10 -7.77 4.60 35.45
C ASP A 10 -8.78 4.07 34.39
N GLN A 11 -10.09 4.30 34.59
CA GLN A 11 -11.10 3.85 33.60
C GLN A 11 -11.18 4.73 32.34
N VAL A 12 -10.71 5.99 32.42
CA VAL A 12 -10.71 6.90 31.27
C VAL A 12 -9.51 6.65 30.37
N GLN A 13 -8.39 6.18 30.96
CA GLN A 13 -7.14 5.92 30.22
C GLN A 13 -7.23 4.62 29.39
N MET A 14 -7.88 3.56 29.91
CA MET A 14 -8.08 2.30 29.18
C MET A 14 -8.94 2.46 27.91
N ALA A 15 -9.96 3.34 27.95
CA ALA A 15 -10.84 3.54 26.79
C ALA A 15 -10.18 4.33 25.65
N ALA A 16 -9.08 5.07 25.90
CA ALA A 16 -8.37 5.83 24.89
C ALA A 16 -7.33 4.98 24.12
N ASP A 17 -6.78 3.94 24.77
CA ASP A 17 -5.78 3.05 24.17
C ASP A 17 -6.40 1.93 23.30
N GLU A 18 -7.67 1.58 23.51
CA GLU A 18 -8.35 0.55 22.70
C GLU A 18 -8.80 1.06 21.32
N GLN A 19 -9.10 2.33 21.16
CA GLN A 19 -9.64 2.90 19.90
C GLN A 19 -8.68 2.80 18.69
N PRO A 20 -7.35 3.04 18.80
CA PRO A 20 -6.45 2.95 17.64
C PRO A 20 -6.26 1.50 17.14
N ASN A 21 -6.37 0.53 18.04
CA ASN A 21 -6.19 -0.89 17.67
C ASN A 21 -7.43 -1.46 16.98
N GLU A 22 -8.62 -1.06 17.41
CA GLU A 22 -9.89 -1.43 16.79
C GLU A 22 -10.02 -0.84 15.38
N LYS A 23 -9.63 0.43 15.18
CA LYS A 23 -9.61 1.06 13.86
C LYS A 23 -8.65 0.36 12.90
N ARG A 24 -7.43 0.00 13.34
CA ARG A 24 -6.45 -0.74 12.51
C ARG A 24 -6.97 -2.10 12.08
N SER A 25 -7.66 -2.83 12.95
CA SER A 25 -8.23 -4.14 12.58
C SER A 25 -9.38 -4.01 11.59
N VAL A 26 -10.18 -2.95 11.66
CA VAL A 26 -11.22 -2.64 10.67
C VAL A 26 -10.61 -2.30 9.32
N ASP A 27 -9.56 -1.48 9.29
CA ASP A 27 -8.86 -1.10 8.07
C ASP A 27 -8.16 -2.32 7.41
N ALA A 28 -7.56 -3.20 8.20
CA ALA A 28 -6.98 -4.46 7.72
C ALA A 28 -8.04 -5.40 7.11
N LEU A 29 -9.22 -5.50 7.73
CA LEU A 29 -10.33 -6.28 7.20
C LEU A 29 -10.86 -5.71 5.89
N ALA A 30 -10.92 -4.38 5.75
CA ALA A 30 -11.31 -3.72 4.52
C ALA A 30 -10.32 -4.01 3.38
N VAL A 31 -9.01 -3.98 3.66
CA VAL A 31 -7.96 -4.38 2.70
C VAL A 31 -8.11 -5.84 2.28
N ALA A 32 -8.29 -6.75 3.24
CA ALA A 32 -8.47 -8.18 2.95
C ALA A 32 -9.70 -8.44 2.09
N SER A 33 -10.81 -7.77 2.38
CA SER A 33 -12.06 -7.90 1.61
C SER A 33 -11.92 -7.36 0.20
N ALA A 34 -11.29 -6.19 0.02
CA ALA A 34 -11.05 -5.59 -1.28
C ALA A 34 -10.11 -6.45 -2.13
N ALA A 35 -9.01 -6.93 -1.55
CA ALA A 35 -8.06 -7.80 -2.22
C ALA A 35 -8.70 -9.12 -2.67
N SER A 36 -9.52 -9.75 -1.81
CA SER A 36 -10.23 -10.97 -2.15
C SER A 36 -11.19 -10.77 -3.33
N HIS A 37 -11.88 -9.64 -3.38
CA HIS A 37 -12.80 -9.30 -4.46
C HIS A 37 -12.05 -9.15 -5.79
N ASP A 38 -10.95 -8.41 -5.80
CA ASP A 38 -10.16 -8.13 -7.00
C ASP A 38 -9.47 -9.40 -7.50
N LEU A 39 -8.89 -10.22 -6.59
CA LEU A 39 -8.31 -11.53 -6.93
C LEU A 39 -9.31 -12.49 -7.58
N VAL A 40 -10.55 -12.56 -7.06
CA VAL A 40 -11.60 -13.37 -7.68
C VAL A 40 -11.93 -12.86 -9.08
N GLY A 41 -11.89 -11.53 -9.29
CA GLY A 41 -12.07 -10.92 -10.62
C GLY A 41 -10.99 -11.35 -11.61
N ASP A 42 -9.73 -11.23 -11.24
CA ASP A 42 -8.57 -11.56 -12.08
C ASP A 42 -8.52 -13.06 -12.41
N ILE A 43 -8.74 -13.93 -11.41
CA ILE A 43 -8.81 -15.37 -11.62
C ILE A 43 -9.98 -15.74 -12.54
N SER A 44 -11.12 -15.08 -12.43
CA SER A 44 -12.27 -15.32 -13.29
C SER A 44 -12.01 -14.89 -14.73
N ALA A 45 -11.32 -13.76 -14.93
CA ALA A 45 -10.90 -13.29 -16.26
C ALA A 45 -9.88 -14.24 -16.90
N ALA A 46 -8.89 -14.71 -16.14
CA ALA A 46 -7.92 -15.69 -16.61
C ALA A 46 -8.59 -17.01 -17.01
N ARG A 47 -9.53 -17.52 -16.19
CA ARG A 47 -10.32 -18.71 -16.54
C ARG A 47 -11.13 -18.54 -17.80
N MET A 48 -11.72 -17.36 -18.03
CA MET A 48 -12.45 -17.06 -19.25
C MET A 48 -11.51 -17.06 -20.47
N ALA A 49 -10.33 -16.44 -20.37
CA ALA A 49 -9.33 -16.44 -21.43
C ALA A 49 -8.86 -17.86 -21.79
N ILE A 50 -8.59 -18.71 -20.79
CA ILE A 50 -8.24 -20.12 -20.98
C ILE A 50 -9.38 -20.89 -21.67
N SER A 51 -10.63 -20.66 -21.24
CA SER A 51 -11.80 -21.32 -21.85
C SER A 51 -11.98 -20.94 -23.32
N LEU A 52 -11.78 -19.64 -23.65
CA LEU A 52 -11.83 -19.15 -25.02
C LEU A 52 -10.66 -19.71 -25.87
N ALA A 53 -9.46 -19.78 -25.31
CA ALA A 53 -8.31 -20.39 -25.98
C ALA A 53 -8.54 -21.88 -26.27
N SER A 54 -9.16 -22.61 -25.33
CA SER A 54 -9.49 -24.04 -25.48
C SER A 54 -10.59 -24.30 -26.52
N SER A 55 -11.44 -23.31 -26.79
CA SER A 55 -12.49 -23.40 -27.83
C SER A 55 -12.01 -22.91 -29.20
N ALA A 56 -10.86 -22.24 -29.28
CA ALA A 56 -10.22 -21.82 -30.52
C ALA A 56 -9.47 -23.01 -31.15
N GLU A 57 -9.18 -22.92 -32.47
CA GLU A 57 -8.32 -23.88 -33.11
C GLU A 57 -6.93 -23.87 -32.50
N VAL A 58 -6.46 -25.04 -32.05
CA VAL A 58 -5.19 -25.18 -31.33
C VAL A 58 -4.02 -24.70 -32.18
N GLY A 59 -3.15 -23.86 -31.61
CA GLY A 59 -1.95 -23.32 -32.27
C GLY A 59 -2.21 -22.10 -33.16
N THR A 60 -3.42 -21.55 -33.16
CA THR A 60 -3.66 -20.25 -33.80
C THR A 60 -3.10 -19.10 -33.01
N ASP A 61 -2.69 -18.00 -33.67
CA ASP A 61 -2.18 -16.79 -33.01
C ASP A 61 -3.17 -16.29 -31.93
N LYS A 62 -4.47 -16.45 -32.17
CA LYS A 62 -5.52 -16.08 -31.24
C LYS A 62 -5.50 -16.93 -29.97
N SER A 63 -5.31 -18.24 -30.07
CA SER A 63 -5.25 -19.12 -28.89
C SER A 63 -3.99 -18.84 -28.08
N VAL A 64 -2.87 -18.57 -28.73
CA VAL A 64 -1.59 -18.22 -28.09
C VAL A 64 -1.72 -16.87 -27.35
N ALA A 65 -2.30 -15.84 -27.98
CA ALA A 65 -2.52 -14.54 -27.34
C ALA A 65 -3.42 -14.64 -26.09
N LEU A 66 -4.53 -15.40 -26.18
CA LEU A 66 -5.43 -15.59 -25.03
C LEU A 66 -4.75 -16.31 -23.85
N LEU A 67 -3.85 -17.26 -24.13
CA LEU A 67 -3.09 -17.95 -23.08
C LEU A 67 -2.02 -17.04 -22.47
N ALA A 68 -1.39 -16.18 -23.26
CA ALA A 68 -0.47 -15.15 -22.74
C ALA A 68 -1.22 -14.17 -21.84
N ASP A 69 -2.35 -13.62 -22.29
CA ASP A 69 -3.20 -12.73 -21.47
C ASP A 69 -3.63 -13.38 -20.14
N ALA A 70 -3.97 -14.69 -20.18
CA ALA A 70 -4.31 -15.41 -18.96
C ALA A 70 -3.11 -15.57 -18.01
N GLY A 71 -1.92 -15.77 -18.56
CA GLY A 71 -0.66 -15.83 -17.80
C GLY A 71 -0.39 -14.51 -17.09
N ASP A 72 -0.45 -13.40 -17.81
CA ASP A 72 -0.23 -12.05 -17.28
C ASP A 72 -1.23 -11.72 -16.16
N LEU A 73 -2.51 -12.06 -16.34
CA LEU A 73 -3.54 -11.87 -15.30
C LEU A 73 -3.25 -12.67 -14.03
N LEU A 74 -2.78 -13.91 -14.17
CA LEU A 74 -2.42 -14.75 -13.01
C LEU A 74 -1.17 -14.24 -12.30
N GLU A 75 -0.19 -13.73 -13.02
CA GLU A 75 1.02 -13.13 -12.44
C GLU A 75 0.66 -11.88 -11.62
N VAL A 76 -0.13 -10.96 -12.19
CA VAL A 76 -0.63 -9.78 -11.48
C VAL A 76 -1.42 -10.16 -10.23
N ALA A 77 -2.31 -11.15 -10.33
CA ALA A 77 -3.08 -11.64 -9.18
C ALA A 77 -2.17 -12.22 -8.08
N GLN A 78 -1.11 -12.92 -8.45
CA GLN A 78 -0.14 -13.48 -7.49
C GLN A 78 0.65 -12.38 -6.77
N GLU A 79 1.15 -11.38 -7.50
CA GLU A 79 1.86 -10.25 -6.92
C GLU A 79 0.97 -9.45 -5.96
N GLN A 80 -0.27 -9.19 -6.38
CA GLN A 80 -1.26 -8.50 -5.57
C GLN A 80 -1.59 -9.27 -4.28
N ALA A 81 -1.73 -10.59 -4.36
CA ALA A 81 -1.95 -11.43 -3.19
C ALA A 81 -0.79 -11.33 -2.20
N ARG A 82 0.45 -11.40 -2.69
CA ARG A 82 1.66 -11.26 -1.85
C ARG A 82 1.71 -9.89 -1.17
N ALA A 83 1.60 -8.81 -1.95
CA ALA A 83 1.67 -7.45 -1.41
C ALA A 83 0.58 -7.19 -0.36
N THR A 84 -0.64 -7.72 -0.59
CA THR A 84 -1.74 -7.62 0.37
C THR A 84 -1.45 -8.41 1.64
N PHE A 85 -0.93 -9.63 1.52
CA PHE A 85 -0.57 -10.46 2.68
C PHE A 85 0.51 -9.79 3.53
N ASP A 86 1.57 -9.27 2.90
CA ASP A 86 2.64 -8.56 3.59
C ASP A 86 2.12 -7.32 4.32
N LEU A 87 1.22 -6.57 3.68
CA LEU A 87 0.58 -5.40 4.27
C LEU A 87 -0.28 -5.75 5.48
N LEU A 88 -1.06 -6.83 5.39
CA LEU A 88 -1.88 -7.32 6.50
C LEU A 88 -1.01 -7.82 7.66
N ALA A 89 0.05 -8.58 7.36
CA ALA A 89 1.00 -9.05 8.36
C ALA A 89 1.68 -7.88 9.09
N ALA A 90 2.09 -6.83 8.34
CA ALA A 90 2.68 -5.63 8.91
C ALA A 90 1.69 -4.82 9.78
N SER A 91 0.40 -4.82 9.43
CA SER A 91 -0.63 -4.08 10.19
C SER A 91 -0.96 -4.71 11.54
N VAL A 92 -0.72 -6.02 11.69
CA VAL A 92 -0.93 -6.77 12.95
C VAL A 92 0.33 -6.75 13.85
N GLY A 93 1.50 -6.40 13.27
CA GLY A 93 2.77 -6.33 14.00
C GLY A 93 2.83 -5.20 15.03
N ASP A 94 3.82 -5.27 15.92
CA ASP A 94 4.04 -4.29 16.98
C ASP A 94 4.32 -2.89 16.39
N PRO A 95 3.52 -1.86 16.73
CA PRO A 95 3.77 -0.50 16.29
C PRO A 95 5.02 0.15 16.93
N ALA A 96 5.63 -0.50 17.90
CA ALA A 96 6.71 0.08 18.72
C ALA A 96 8.09 0.14 18.05
N ALA A 97 8.27 -0.33 16.83
CA ALA A 97 9.51 -0.15 16.10
C ALA A 97 9.61 1.28 15.56
N THR A 98 9.91 2.23 16.44
CA THR A 98 10.14 3.66 16.11
C THR A 98 11.53 3.92 15.51
N ASN A 99 12.10 2.96 14.80
CA ASN A 99 13.35 3.18 14.10
C ASN A 99 13.12 4.11 12.91
N LEU A 100 14.07 5.01 12.70
CA LEU A 100 14.08 5.87 11.52
C LEU A 100 14.57 5.06 10.31
N HIS A 101 13.92 5.25 9.18
CA HIS A 101 14.25 4.57 7.94
C HIS A 101 14.41 5.57 6.80
N ARG A 102 15.31 5.29 5.88
CA ARG A 102 15.48 6.11 4.67
C ARG A 102 14.36 5.84 3.68
N VAL A 103 13.72 6.91 3.23
CA VAL A 103 12.60 6.85 2.28
C VAL A 103 13.03 6.26 0.93
N ASP A 104 14.23 6.62 0.46
CA ASP A 104 14.79 6.11 -0.79
C ASP A 104 15.07 4.61 -0.75
N GLU A 105 15.57 4.07 0.38
CA GLU A 105 15.78 2.64 0.56
C GLU A 105 14.44 1.89 0.58
N LEU A 106 13.44 2.40 1.31
CA LEU A 106 12.12 1.79 1.37
C LEU A 106 11.39 1.79 0.02
N LEU A 107 11.57 2.84 -0.79
CA LEU A 107 11.01 2.90 -2.13
C LEU A 107 11.73 1.95 -3.09
N ALA A 108 13.07 1.84 -2.99
CA ALA A 108 13.83 0.86 -3.75
C ALA A 108 13.39 -0.57 -3.45
N ASP A 109 13.16 -0.91 -2.17
CA ASP A 109 12.60 -2.20 -1.74
C ASP A 109 11.19 -2.46 -2.29
N ALA A 110 10.45 -1.40 -2.62
CA ALA A 110 9.15 -1.48 -3.27
C ALA A 110 9.24 -1.54 -4.81
N GLY A 111 10.45 -1.53 -5.39
CA GLY A 111 10.68 -1.51 -6.83
C GLY A 111 10.40 -0.14 -7.47
N ILE A 112 10.65 0.95 -6.74
CA ILE A 112 10.43 2.33 -7.20
C ILE A 112 11.78 3.04 -7.21
N GLU A 113 12.14 3.64 -8.35
CA GLU A 113 13.36 4.43 -8.48
C GLU A 113 13.13 5.86 -7.98
N VAL A 114 14.04 6.35 -7.13
CA VAL A 114 13.86 7.64 -6.46
C VAL A 114 14.82 8.68 -6.99
N HIS A 115 14.28 9.84 -7.29
CA HIS A 115 15.07 11.04 -7.57
C HIS A 115 14.95 12.00 -6.38
N LEU A 116 15.97 11.98 -5.50
CA LEU A 116 16.07 12.95 -4.41
C LEU A 116 16.72 14.24 -4.92
N PRO A 117 16.19 15.41 -4.59
CA PRO A 117 16.85 16.66 -4.90
C PRO A 117 18.07 16.85 -3.97
N ASN A 118 19.24 17.14 -4.57
CA ASN A 118 20.42 17.67 -3.87
C ASN A 118 20.98 16.83 -2.70
N GLU A 119 21.25 15.55 -2.90
CA GLU A 119 21.87 14.67 -1.88
C GLU A 119 21.18 14.73 -0.49
N THR A 120 19.92 15.13 -0.45
CA THR A 120 19.14 15.23 0.79
C THR A 120 18.75 13.82 1.25
N GLU A 121 19.18 13.43 2.43
CA GLU A 121 18.69 12.22 3.08
C GLU A 121 17.24 12.43 3.55
N ALA A 122 16.33 11.56 3.10
CA ALA A 122 14.93 11.59 3.49
C ALA A 122 14.65 10.50 4.52
N TRP A 123 14.35 10.88 5.76
CA TRP A 123 14.08 9.96 6.87
C TRP A 123 12.61 9.99 7.29
N THR A 124 12.05 8.82 7.63
CA THR A 124 10.69 8.68 8.14
C THR A 124 10.63 7.71 9.33
N SER A 125 9.67 7.93 10.22
CA SER A 125 9.32 7.02 11.32
C SER A 125 8.18 6.06 10.98
N MET A 126 7.71 6.07 9.73
CA MET A 126 6.66 5.15 9.29
C MET A 126 7.17 3.71 9.35
N ASN A 127 6.32 2.78 9.78
CA ASN A 127 6.67 1.36 9.81
C ASN A 127 7.14 0.89 8.42
N PRO A 128 8.37 0.35 8.28
CA PRO A 128 8.97 0.03 6.99
C PRO A 128 8.18 -1.04 6.22
N LEU A 129 7.60 -2.02 6.92
CA LEU A 129 6.80 -3.07 6.28
C LEU A 129 5.50 -2.51 5.71
N ILE A 130 4.81 -1.63 6.46
CA ILE A 130 3.59 -0.98 5.96
C ILE A 130 3.92 -0.09 4.77
N PHE A 131 4.98 0.71 4.86
CA PHE A 131 5.41 1.59 3.79
C PHE A 131 5.71 0.80 2.51
N THR A 132 6.63 -0.17 2.58
CA THR A 132 7.07 -0.95 1.43
C THR A 132 5.93 -1.77 0.81
N SER A 133 5.12 -2.46 1.65
CA SER A 133 3.99 -3.26 1.15
C SER A 133 2.88 -2.40 0.55
N ALA A 134 2.62 -1.21 1.11
CA ALA A 134 1.66 -0.28 0.53
C ALA A 134 2.11 0.21 -0.85
N PHE A 135 3.38 0.57 -1.03
CA PHE A 135 3.92 0.97 -2.34
C PHE A 135 3.96 -0.19 -3.33
N LYS A 136 4.29 -1.41 -2.92
CA LYS A 136 4.16 -2.61 -3.77
C LYS A 136 2.73 -2.80 -4.25
N SER A 137 1.75 -2.68 -3.35
CA SER A 137 0.33 -2.76 -3.70
C SER A 137 -0.09 -1.65 -4.67
N VAL A 138 0.36 -0.41 -4.43
CA VAL A 138 0.10 0.73 -5.34
C VAL A 138 0.67 0.44 -6.73
N ARG A 139 1.92 -0.02 -6.82
CA ARG A 139 2.58 -0.35 -8.08
C ARG A 139 1.79 -1.42 -8.86
N THR A 140 1.42 -2.51 -8.18
CA THR A 140 0.67 -3.61 -8.80
C THR A 140 -0.71 -3.17 -9.26
N VAL A 141 -1.49 -2.50 -8.41
CA VAL A 141 -2.86 -2.04 -8.75
C VAL A 141 -2.87 -1.03 -9.89
N LEU A 142 -1.89 -0.13 -9.92
CA LEU A 142 -1.74 0.88 -10.98
C LEU A 142 -0.97 0.37 -12.20
N ARG A 143 -0.52 -0.89 -12.18
CA ARG A 143 0.29 -1.51 -13.25
C ARG A 143 1.52 -0.69 -13.63
N LEU A 144 2.18 -0.15 -12.61
CA LEU A 144 3.41 0.60 -12.82
C LEU A 144 4.59 -0.36 -13.05
N PRO A 145 5.49 -0.04 -13.98
CA PRO A 145 6.66 -0.89 -14.24
C PRO A 145 7.57 -0.96 -13.02
N ASP A 146 8.38 -2.01 -12.95
CA ASP A 146 9.47 -2.09 -12.00
C ASP A 146 10.49 -0.98 -12.28
N GLY A 147 11.01 -0.33 -11.25
CA GLY A 147 11.86 0.84 -11.39
C GLY A 147 11.12 2.10 -11.85
N CYS A 148 9.78 2.17 -11.71
CA CYS A 148 9.05 3.41 -12.05
C CYS A 148 9.60 4.59 -11.24
N PRO A 149 9.80 5.76 -11.90
CA PRO A 149 10.41 6.91 -11.23
C PRO A 149 9.45 7.57 -10.24
N ALA A 150 9.97 7.93 -9.07
CA ALA A 150 9.28 8.76 -8.09
C ALA A 150 10.10 10.00 -7.77
N SER A 151 9.42 11.13 -7.58
CA SER A 151 10.03 12.33 -7.02
C SER A 151 9.67 12.46 -5.54
N VAL A 152 10.67 12.81 -4.73
CA VAL A 152 10.50 13.07 -3.30
C VAL A 152 10.82 14.54 -3.03
N SER A 153 9.93 15.22 -2.33
CA SER A 153 10.09 16.63 -1.96
C SER A 153 9.70 16.86 -0.50
N SER A 154 10.39 17.79 0.15
CA SER A 154 10.05 18.20 1.51
C SER A 154 8.88 19.17 1.51
N GLN A 155 7.89 18.94 2.37
CA GLN A 155 6.77 19.85 2.57
C GLN A 155 6.42 19.95 4.07
N ARG A 156 6.86 21.01 4.73
CA ARG A 156 6.72 21.18 6.18
C ARG A 156 7.29 19.97 6.93
N ASP A 157 6.44 19.27 7.70
CA ASP A 157 6.80 18.12 8.52
C ASP A 157 6.57 16.77 7.79
N MET A 158 6.43 16.80 6.45
CA MET A 158 6.13 15.62 5.63
C MET A 158 7.11 15.52 4.46
N TRP A 159 7.43 14.30 4.06
CA TRP A 159 7.94 14.00 2.75
C TRP A 159 6.78 13.73 1.80
N ARG A 160 6.78 14.41 0.66
CA ARG A 160 5.83 14.15 -0.41
C ARG A 160 6.52 13.32 -1.48
N ILE A 161 5.95 12.16 -1.74
CA ILE A 161 6.35 11.22 -2.78
C ILE A 161 5.31 11.31 -3.89
N THR A 162 5.77 11.49 -5.13
CA THR A 162 4.89 11.65 -6.29
C THR A 162 5.34 10.70 -7.38
N ILE A 163 4.39 9.90 -7.91
CA ILE A 163 4.59 8.95 -8.99
C ILE A 163 3.61 9.30 -10.11
N GLU A 164 4.08 9.43 -11.34
CA GLU A 164 3.19 9.58 -12.49
C GLU A 164 2.42 8.28 -12.71
N VAL A 165 1.11 8.41 -12.96
CA VAL A 165 0.25 7.25 -13.19
C VAL A 165 -0.36 7.33 -14.60
N PRO A 166 -0.68 6.18 -15.23
CA PRO A 166 -1.38 6.15 -16.51
C PRO A 166 -2.69 6.96 -16.43
N VAL A 167 -3.04 7.64 -17.52
CA VAL A 167 -4.22 8.54 -17.59
C VAL A 167 -5.53 7.79 -17.33
N ASP A 168 -5.57 6.52 -17.64
CA ASP A 168 -6.68 5.60 -17.43
C ASP A 168 -6.61 4.82 -16.11
N ALA A 169 -5.57 5.07 -15.30
CA ALA A 169 -5.43 4.43 -13.99
C ALA A 169 -6.61 4.79 -13.09
N LYS A 170 -7.40 3.80 -12.77
CA LYS A 170 -8.54 3.95 -11.84
C LYS A 170 -8.14 3.36 -10.50
N GLY A 171 -8.23 4.18 -9.46
CA GLY A 171 -8.16 3.67 -8.09
C GLY A 171 -9.34 2.71 -7.86
N GLY A 172 -9.07 1.42 -7.77
CA GLY A 172 -10.04 0.41 -7.39
C GLY A 172 -10.27 0.40 -5.87
N ARG A 173 -11.15 -0.51 -5.41
CA ARG A 173 -11.42 -0.69 -3.97
C ARG A 173 -10.15 -1.00 -3.18
N LEU A 174 -9.28 -1.84 -3.74
CA LEU A 174 -8.03 -2.23 -3.09
C LEU A 174 -7.12 -1.01 -2.87
N LEU A 175 -6.92 -0.17 -3.90
CA LEU A 175 -6.09 1.02 -3.74
C LEU A 175 -6.62 1.96 -2.66
N ASN A 176 -7.94 2.18 -2.62
CA ASN A 176 -8.56 2.99 -1.58
C ASN A 176 -8.31 2.41 -0.18
N SER A 177 -8.47 1.09 -0.01
CA SER A 177 -8.25 0.40 1.27
C SER A 177 -6.77 0.44 1.68
N VAL A 178 -5.83 0.29 0.74
CA VAL A 178 -4.39 0.44 0.99
C VAL A 178 -4.07 1.87 1.44
N CYS A 179 -4.65 2.88 0.76
CA CYS A 179 -4.47 4.28 1.15
C CYS A 179 -5.04 4.58 2.54
N GLU A 180 -6.19 4.01 2.91
CA GLU A 180 -6.76 4.16 4.26
C GLU A 180 -5.85 3.54 5.33
N LEU A 181 -5.34 2.33 5.09
CA LEU A 181 -4.41 1.69 6.02
C LEU A 181 -3.10 2.49 6.18
N ALA A 182 -2.55 3.00 5.09
CA ALA A 182 -1.36 3.85 5.13
C ALA A 182 -1.62 5.18 5.87
N ARG A 183 -2.82 5.77 5.74
CA ARG A 183 -3.23 6.95 6.52
C ARG A 183 -3.30 6.64 8.01
N ALA A 184 -3.82 5.48 8.39
CA ALA A 184 -3.85 5.06 9.79
C ALA A 184 -2.45 4.89 10.39
N ALA A 185 -1.43 4.61 9.55
CA ALA A 185 -0.02 4.53 9.94
C ALA A 185 0.71 5.90 9.93
N GLY A 186 0.01 7.01 9.68
CA GLY A 186 0.55 8.37 9.79
C GLY A 186 0.82 9.09 8.47
N GLY A 187 0.35 8.55 7.31
CA GLY A 187 0.53 9.16 5.99
C GLY A 187 -0.76 9.74 5.40
N GLN A 188 -0.64 10.43 4.27
CA GLN A 188 -1.78 10.82 3.41
C GLN A 188 -1.51 10.31 2.01
N TRP A 189 -2.37 9.41 1.52
CA TRP A 189 -2.14 8.68 0.29
C TRP A 189 -3.35 8.77 -0.64
N GLY A 190 -3.11 8.86 -1.95
CA GLY A 190 -4.19 8.87 -2.93
C GLY A 190 -3.77 9.33 -4.33
N ILE A 191 -4.67 9.13 -5.29
CA ILE A 191 -4.51 9.65 -6.66
C ILE A 191 -5.04 11.08 -6.72
N GLN A 192 -4.27 11.97 -7.34
CA GLN A 192 -4.63 13.37 -7.58
C GLN A 192 -4.30 13.73 -9.04
N GLY A 193 -5.31 13.67 -9.89
CA GLY A 193 -5.11 13.84 -11.34
C GLY A 193 -4.22 12.73 -11.93
N PRO A 194 -3.17 13.07 -12.71
CA PRO A 194 -2.31 12.11 -13.36
C PRO A 194 -1.18 11.58 -12.44
N VAL A 195 -1.28 11.80 -11.14
CA VAL A 195 -0.24 11.40 -10.21
C VAL A 195 -0.81 10.66 -9.00
N PHE A 196 -0.10 9.63 -8.54
CA PHE A 196 -0.25 9.09 -7.21
C PHE A 196 0.62 9.91 -6.25
N ARG A 197 0.04 10.34 -5.14
CA ARG A 197 0.72 11.10 -4.11
C ARG A 197 0.66 10.39 -2.77
N ALA A 198 1.81 10.27 -2.13
CA ALA A 198 1.92 9.85 -0.75
C ALA A 198 2.64 10.92 0.06
N GLU A 199 2.12 11.26 1.24
CA GLU A 199 2.77 12.12 2.21
C GLU A 199 3.05 11.29 3.46
N VAL A 200 4.30 11.26 3.90
CA VAL A 200 4.76 10.48 5.06
C VAL A 200 5.51 11.38 6.05
N PRO A 201 5.49 11.05 7.36
CA PRO A 201 6.17 11.86 8.36
C PRO A 201 7.65 12.08 8.02
N ARG A 202 8.09 13.33 8.10
CA ARG A 202 9.50 13.71 7.97
C ARG A 202 10.15 13.65 9.34
N CYS A 203 11.32 13.03 9.40
CA CYS A 203 12.15 13.00 10.58
C CYS A 203 13.53 13.56 10.24
N ASP A 204 14.20 14.08 11.24
CA ASP A 204 15.62 14.43 11.13
C ASP A 204 16.47 13.15 11.11
N PRO A 205 17.64 13.16 10.45
CA PRO A 205 18.54 12.02 10.46
C PRO A 205 18.93 11.65 11.91
N PRO A 206 19.18 10.35 12.18
CA PRO A 206 19.64 9.94 13.50
C PRO A 206 20.97 10.66 13.80
N GLU A 207 21.10 11.20 15.01
CA GLU A 207 22.37 11.74 15.46
C GLU A 207 23.43 10.65 15.33
N GLY A 208 24.50 10.93 14.59
CA GLY A 208 25.58 9.97 14.39
C GLY A 208 26.21 9.55 15.74
N PRO A 209 26.83 8.35 15.80
CA PRO A 209 27.49 7.86 16.99
C PRO A 209 28.67 8.71 17.43
#